data_07bbec8c23ffdfb8e97d51110babfa28
#
_entry.id   07bbec8c23ffdfb8e97d51110babfa28
#
_cell.length_a   1.000
_cell.length_b   1.000
_cell.length_c   1.000
_cell.angle_alpha   90.00
_cell.angle_beta   90.00
_cell.angle_gamma   90.00
#
_symmetry.space_group_name_H-M   'P 1'
#
loop_
_entity.id
_entity.type
_entity.pdbx_description
1 polymer ?
#
loop_
_entity_poly.entity_id
_entity_poly.type
_entity_poly.pdbx_seq_one_letter_code
_entity_poly.pdbx_strand_id
1 'polypeptide(L)' 'MAKDPICGMQVNENSALKITKDGKDYFFCSAHCKNKFIEQ' A
#
# COMPACT_ATOMS: atom_id res chain seq x y z
N MET A 1 -9.48 3.63 -7.59
CA MET A 1 -8.54 2.55 -7.29
C MET A 1 -7.18 3.12 -6.92
N ALA A 2 -6.49 2.45 -6.03
CA ALA A 2 -5.20 2.92 -5.56
C ALA A 2 -4.08 2.17 -6.25
N LYS A 3 -2.86 2.66 -6.09
CA LYS A 3 -1.69 2.04 -6.69
C LYS A 3 -0.69 1.72 -5.58
N ASP A 4 -0.17 0.49 -5.63
CA ASP A 4 0.84 0.03 -4.66
C ASP A 4 2.13 0.80 -4.90
N PRO A 5 2.65 1.54 -3.89
CA PRO A 5 3.88 2.32 -4.11
C PRO A 5 5.14 1.47 -4.17
N ILE A 6 5.06 0.21 -3.80
CA ILE A 6 6.22 -0.67 -3.81
C ILE A 6 6.33 -1.41 -5.14
N CYS A 7 5.26 -2.11 -5.54
CA CYS A 7 5.30 -2.88 -6.78
C CYS A 7 4.65 -2.16 -7.96
N GLY A 8 3.94 -1.07 -7.72
CA GLY A 8 3.38 -0.26 -8.80
C GLY A 8 2.13 -0.81 -9.43
N MET A 9 1.55 -1.85 -8.86
CA MET A 9 0.34 -2.45 -9.42
C MET A 9 -0.91 -1.80 -8.83
N GLN A 10 -1.97 -1.79 -9.63
CA GLN A 10 -3.24 -1.29 -9.13
C GLN A 10 -3.82 -2.25 -8.11
N VAL A 11 -4.38 -1.68 -7.03
CA VAL A 11 -4.99 -2.47 -5.99
C VAL A 11 -6.39 -1.92 -5.69
N ASN A 12 -7.26 -2.81 -5.22
CA ASN A 12 -8.62 -2.44 -4.85
C ASN A 12 -8.60 -1.88 -3.43
N GLU A 13 -9.04 -0.63 -3.29
CA GLU A 13 -9.02 0.04 -1.98
C GLU A 13 -9.84 -0.68 -0.92
N ASN A 14 -10.84 -1.44 -1.35
CA ASN A 14 -11.71 -2.14 -0.40
C ASN A 14 -11.07 -3.42 0.14
N SER A 15 -10.14 -4.01 -0.59
CA SER A 15 -9.55 -5.29 -0.19
C SER A 15 -8.04 -5.19 0.02
N ALA A 16 -7.43 -4.06 -0.29
CA ALA A 16 -5.99 -3.91 -0.13
C ALA A 16 -5.63 -3.55 1.31
N LEU A 17 -4.39 -3.83 1.68
CA LEU A 17 -3.86 -3.38 2.95
C LEU A 17 -3.63 -1.88 2.89
N LYS A 18 -3.94 -1.19 3.97
CA LYS A 18 -3.86 0.26 4.01
C LYS A 18 -2.93 0.72 5.13
N ILE A 19 -2.10 1.72 4.83
CA ILE A 19 -1.29 2.41 5.83
C ILE A 19 -1.48 3.90 5.64
N THR A 20 -1.70 4.62 6.74
CA THR A 20 -1.76 6.07 6.72
C THR A 20 -0.45 6.63 7.25
N LYS A 21 0.21 7.47 6.47
CA LYS A 21 1.47 8.07 6.86
C LYS A 21 1.50 9.51 6.43
N ASP A 22 1.81 10.42 7.36
CA ASP A 22 1.91 11.86 7.11
C ASP A 22 0.64 12.41 6.44
N GLY A 23 -0.51 11.90 6.86
CA GLY A 23 -1.79 12.36 6.34
C GLY A 23 -2.15 11.77 4.98
N LYS A 24 -1.36 10.83 4.48
CA LYS A 24 -1.64 10.17 3.20
C LYS A 24 -1.95 8.69 3.41
N ASP A 25 -2.88 8.19 2.63
CA ASP A 25 -3.24 6.78 2.66
C ASP A 25 -2.49 6.04 1.58
N TYR A 26 -1.84 4.95 1.95
CA TYR A 26 -1.14 4.09 1.01
C TYR A 26 -1.76 2.71 1.02
N PHE A 27 -1.92 2.12 -0.14
CA PHE A 27 -2.53 0.80 -0.28
C PHE A 27 -1.51 -0.16 -0.87
N PHE A 28 -1.56 -1.41 -0.43
CA PHE A 28 -0.58 -2.42 -0.84
C PHE A 28 -1.29 -3.69 -1.28
N CYS A 29 -0.70 -4.37 -2.26
CA CYS A 29 -1.29 -5.59 -2.78
C CYS A 29 -1.14 -6.77 -1.82
N SER A 30 -0.16 -6.72 -0.93
CA SER A 30 0.06 -7.80 0.03
C SER A 30 0.88 -7.30 1.21
N ALA A 31 0.96 -8.14 2.26
CA ALA A 31 1.73 -7.79 3.44
C ALA A 31 3.22 -7.63 3.12
N HIS A 32 3.70 -8.32 2.09
CA HIS A 32 5.09 -8.20 1.67
C HIS A 32 5.42 -6.76 1.28
N CYS A 33 4.58 -6.16 0.45
CA CYS A 33 4.78 -4.78 0.02
C CYS A 33 4.59 -3.81 1.19
N LYS A 34 3.63 -4.10 2.06
CA LYS A 34 3.40 -3.28 3.25
C LYS A 34 4.66 -3.27 4.13
N ASN A 35 5.24 -4.44 4.36
CA ASN A 35 6.43 -4.53 5.20
C ASN A 35 7.62 -3.81 4.57
N LYS A 36 7.77 -3.90 3.27
CA LYS A 36 8.82 -3.17 2.57
C LYS A 36 8.68 -1.67 2.77
N PHE A 37 7.45 -1.18 2.70
CA PHE A 37 7.19 0.24 2.89
C PHE A 37 7.55 0.68 4.31
N ILE A 38 7.20 -0.11 5.29
CA ILE A 38 7.46 0.21 6.69
C ILE A 38 8.94 0.20 7.00
N GLU A 39 9.71 -0.67 6.35
CA GLU A 39 11.13 -0.80 6.60
C GLU A 39 11.94 0.38 6.05
N GLN A 40 11.38 1.18 5.20
CA GLN A 40 12.10 2.32 4.62
C GLN A 40 12.21 3.51 5.55
#